data_b86afe7647fa25e1cf3c31c8270a543c
#
_entry.id   b86afe7647fa25e1cf3c31c8270a543c
#
_cell.length_a   1.000
_cell.length_b   1.000
_cell.length_c   1.000
_cell.angle_alpha   90.00
_cell.angle_beta   90.00
_cell.angle_gamma   90.00
#
_symmetry.space_group_name_H-M   'P 1'
#
loop_
_entity.id
_entity.type
_entity.pdbx_description
1 polymer ?
#
loop_
_entity_poly.entity_id
_entity_poly.type
_entity_poly.pdbx_seq_one_letter_code
_entity_poly.pdbx_strand_id
1 'polypeptide(L)'
;MCIRDRFGAYQSIFGNTTNASDWPLMRVEEMYLIKAEAEAMGGNLSGGKSTLENFVRTYRDPSFTSKANSAQDFQDEVWLQRRMELWGEGFSLFDILRLKKPVVRKNTNYDPSVQYNSAAEAQILIYRIPQCEMETNSGISDTDNNPAAPQPQL
;
A
#
# COMPACT_ATOMS: atom_id res chain seq x y z
N MET A 1 -14.36 -7.77 -7.73
CA MET A 1 -13.31 -8.18 -8.68
C MET A 1 -12.51 -9.33 -8.09
N CYS A 2 -12.44 -10.46 -8.78
CA CYS A 2 -11.67 -11.62 -8.31
C CYS A 2 -10.19 -11.42 -8.68
N ILE A 3 -9.26 -11.87 -7.80
CA ILE A 3 -7.81 -11.88 -8.11
C ILE A 3 -7.55 -12.57 -9.45
N ARG A 4 -8.28 -13.65 -9.71
CA ARG A 4 -8.18 -14.41 -10.95
C ARG A 4 -8.46 -13.56 -12.19
N ASP A 5 -9.44 -12.65 -12.10
CA ASP A 5 -9.80 -11.80 -13.24
C ASP A 5 -8.75 -10.72 -13.47
N ARG A 6 -8.15 -10.21 -12.38
CA ARG A 6 -7.07 -9.21 -12.44
C ARG A 6 -5.79 -9.77 -13.05
N PHE A 7 -5.40 -10.98 -12.68
CA PHE A 7 -4.16 -11.60 -13.13
C PHE A 7 -4.37 -12.65 -14.22
N GLY A 8 -5.62 -12.91 -14.62
CA GLY A 8 -5.96 -13.95 -15.62
C GLY A 8 -5.29 -13.74 -16.97
N ALA A 9 -5.19 -12.49 -17.42
CA ALA A 9 -4.51 -12.13 -18.68
C ALA A 9 -2.98 -12.35 -18.61
N TYR A 10 -2.41 -12.39 -17.40
CA TYR A 10 -0.97 -12.52 -17.17
C TYR A 10 -0.55 -13.90 -16.63
N GLN A 11 -1.48 -14.85 -16.54
CA GLN A 11 -1.16 -16.22 -16.09
C GLN A 11 -0.11 -16.92 -16.98
N SER A 12 0.01 -16.50 -18.24
CA SER A 12 1.01 -17.02 -19.17
C SER A 12 2.43 -16.47 -18.93
N ILE A 13 2.60 -15.45 -18.09
CA ILE A 13 3.92 -14.87 -17.77
C ILE A 13 4.76 -15.89 -17.01
N PHE A 14 4.16 -16.60 -16.05
CA PHE A 14 4.83 -17.65 -15.29
C PHE A 14 4.81 -18.96 -16.07
N GLY A 15 5.93 -19.31 -16.68
CA GLY A 15 6.10 -20.56 -17.43
C GLY A 15 6.05 -20.42 -18.95
N ASN A 16 5.92 -19.21 -19.49
CA ASN A 16 6.06 -18.97 -20.91
C ASN A 16 7.51 -18.68 -21.29
N THR A 17 8.10 -19.56 -22.08
CA THR A 17 9.51 -19.43 -22.51
C THR A 17 9.73 -18.34 -23.55
N THR A 18 8.68 -17.77 -24.11
CA THR A 18 8.76 -16.76 -25.18
C THR A 18 8.73 -15.32 -24.69
N ASN A 19 8.37 -15.05 -23.41
CA ASN A 19 8.20 -13.72 -22.84
C ASN A 19 7.39 -12.75 -23.74
N ALA A 20 6.40 -13.30 -24.43
CA ALA A 20 5.61 -12.57 -25.43
C ALA A 20 4.49 -11.72 -24.83
N SER A 21 4.32 -11.73 -23.50
CA SER A 21 3.26 -10.97 -22.81
C SER A 21 3.78 -9.64 -22.29
N ASP A 22 2.96 -8.60 -22.37
CA ASP A 22 3.27 -7.29 -21.83
C ASP A 22 3.33 -7.34 -20.30
N TRP A 23 4.25 -6.59 -19.72
CA TRP A 23 4.36 -6.41 -18.28
C TRP A 23 3.81 -5.04 -17.89
N PRO A 24 2.73 -4.97 -17.09
CA PRO A 24 2.23 -3.69 -16.61
C PRO A 24 3.20 -3.08 -15.60
N LEU A 25 3.86 -1.99 -15.98
CA LEU A 25 4.76 -1.26 -15.09
C LEU A 25 4.03 -0.31 -14.16
N MET A 26 2.92 0.27 -14.65
CA MET A 26 2.08 1.21 -13.91
C MET A 26 0.63 1.05 -14.33
N ARG A 27 -0.29 1.34 -13.41
CA ARG A 27 -1.72 1.33 -13.69
C ARG A 27 -2.28 2.74 -13.64
N VAL A 28 -3.15 3.05 -14.60
CA VAL A 28 -3.81 4.37 -14.66
C VAL A 28 -4.69 4.62 -13.43
N GLU A 29 -5.25 3.58 -12.83
CA GLU A 29 -6.05 3.64 -11.62
C GLU A 29 -5.25 4.22 -10.45
N GLU A 30 -3.98 3.85 -10.33
CA GLU A 30 -3.10 4.44 -9.32
C GLU A 30 -2.93 5.94 -9.53
N MET A 31 -2.82 6.38 -10.78
CA MET A 31 -2.66 7.81 -11.10
C MET A 31 -3.90 8.62 -10.69
N TYR A 32 -5.11 8.07 -10.87
CA TYR A 32 -6.33 8.73 -10.37
C TYR A 32 -6.34 8.87 -8.86
N LEU A 33 -5.91 7.84 -8.13
CA LEU A 33 -5.86 7.85 -6.67
C LEU A 33 -4.77 8.81 -6.15
N ILE A 34 -3.59 8.85 -6.78
CA ILE A 34 -2.54 9.83 -6.48
C ILE A 34 -3.03 11.25 -6.73
N LYS A 35 -3.67 11.49 -7.88
CA LYS A 35 -4.21 12.81 -8.22
C LYS A 35 -5.24 13.28 -7.20
N ALA A 36 -6.20 12.42 -6.83
CA ALA A 36 -7.24 12.75 -5.86
C ALA A 36 -6.64 13.13 -4.50
N GLU A 37 -5.67 12.34 -4.00
CA GLU A 37 -4.97 12.62 -2.75
C GLU A 37 -4.19 13.95 -2.83
N ALA A 38 -3.43 14.16 -3.90
CA ALA A 38 -2.63 15.35 -4.08
C ALA A 38 -3.48 16.64 -4.17
N GLU A 39 -4.61 16.60 -4.85
CA GLU A 39 -5.54 17.73 -4.92
C GLU A 39 -6.07 18.10 -3.54
N ALA A 40 -6.52 17.13 -2.75
CA ALA A 40 -7.07 17.37 -1.42
C ALA A 40 -6.01 17.87 -0.44
N MET A 41 -4.83 17.25 -0.42
CA MET A 41 -3.72 17.64 0.45
C MET A 41 -3.08 18.96 0.03
N GLY A 42 -3.20 19.35 -1.24
CA GLY A 42 -2.83 20.65 -1.77
C GLY A 42 -3.86 21.76 -1.48
N GLY A 43 -4.89 21.50 -0.68
CA GLY A 43 -5.90 22.48 -0.27
C GLY A 43 -7.18 22.49 -1.12
N ASN A 44 -7.29 21.66 -2.14
CA ASN A 44 -8.48 21.53 -2.99
C ASN A 44 -9.25 20.24 -2.67
N LEU A 45 -9.84 20.16 -1.47
CA LEU A 45 -10.62 19.00 -1.05
C LEU A 45 -11.78 18.68 -2.00
N SER A 46 -12.47 19.68 -2.52
CA SER A 46 -13.59 19.46 -3.44
C SER A 46 -13.14 18.87 -4.78
N GLY A 47 -11.98 19.30 -5.29
CA GLY A 47 -11.35 18.73 -6.49
C GLY A 47 -10.96 17.27 -6.27
N GLY A 48 -10.28 16.97 -5.15
CA GLY A 48 -9.92 15.61 -4.79
C GLY A 48 -11.14 14.68 -4.72
N LYS A 49 -12.21 15.12 -4.04
CA LYS A 49 -13.48 14.37 -3.99
C LYS A 49 -14.05 14.11 -5.38
N SER A 50 -14.12 15.14 -6.22
CA SER A 50 -14.63 15.00 -7.58
C SER A 50 -13.81 14.01 -8.41
N THR A 51 -12.49 14.04 -8.29
CA THR A 51 -11.59 13.10 -8.98
C THR A 51 -11.83 11.67 -8.51
N LEU A 52 -11.90 11.44 -7.19
CA LEU A 52 -12.13 10.11 -6.62
C LEU A 52 -13.51 9.57 -6.99
N GLU A 53 -14.56 10.38 -6.82
CA GLU A 53 -15.93 9.99 -7.13
C GLU A 53 -16.11 9.66 -8.60
N ASN A 54 -15.57 10.46 -9.50
CA ASN A 54 -15.63 10.19 -10.93
C ASN A 54 -14.95 8.85 -11.27
N PHE A 55 -13.78 8.59 -10.70
CA PHE A 55 -13.09 7.33 -10.90
C PHE A 55 -13.90 6.14 -10.36
N VAL A 56 -14.31 6.18 -9.09
CA VAL A 56 -15.00 5.06 -8.45
C VAL A 56 -16.37 4.82 -9.08
N ARG A 57 -17.13 5.86 -9.38
CA ARG A 57 -18.46 5.74 -10.03
C ARG A 57 -18.37 5.15 -11.43
N THR A 58 -17.36 5.54 -12.19
CA THR A 58 -17.22 5.09 -13.57
C THR A 58 -16.81 3.61 -13.65
N TYR A 59 -15.94 3.16 -12.76
CA TYR A 59 -15.29 1.87 -12.94
C TYR A 59 -15.63 0.84 -11.86
N ARG A 60 -16.24 1.23 -10.72
CA ARG A 60 -16.43 0.34 -9.57
C ARG A 60 -17.84 0.36 -9.00
N ASP A 61 -18.26 1.48 -8.44
CA ASP A 61 -19.56 1.64 -7.76
C ASP A 61 -20.23 2.95 -8.17
N PRO A 62 -21.26 2.90 -9.04
CA PRO A 62 -21.96 4.08 -9.50
C PRO A 62 -22.62 4.92 -8.38
N SER A 63 -22.83 4.32 -7.21
CA SER A 63 -23.45 4.98 -6.05
C SER A 63 -22.44 5.64 -5.10
N PHE A 64 -21.15 5.48 -5.35
CA PHE A 64 -20.11 5.96 -4.45
C PHE A 64 -20.17 7.48 -4.26
N THR A 65 -20.08 7.90 -3.01
CA THR A 65 -19.98 9.32 -2.61
C THR A 65 -19.01 9.45 -1.45
N SER A 66 -18.04 10.35 -1.57
CA SER A 66 -17.08 10.63 -0.52
C SER A 66 -17.76 11.22 0.71
N LYS A 67 -17.48 10.67 1.88
CA LYS A 67 -18.00 11.12 3.17
C LYS A 67 -17.00 11.96 3.97
N ALA A 68 -15.81 12.17 3.44
CA ALA A 68 -14.76 12.92 4.12
C ALA A 68 -15.17 14.38 4.35
N ASN A 69 -14.85 14.92 5.52
CA ASN A 69 -15.13 16.31 5.88
C ASN A 69 -13.85 17.16 6.00
N SER A 70 -12.70 16.51 6.02
CA SER A 70 -11.39 17.16 6.06
C SER A 70 -10.44 16.50 5.04
N ALA A 71 -9.33 17.18 4.74
CA ALA A 71 -8.29 16.61 3.88
C ALA A 71 -7.72 15.31 4.48
N GLN A 72 -7.60 15.25 5.81
CA GLN A 72 -7.10 14.05 6.49
C GLN A 72 -8.09 12.89 6.40
N ASP A 73 -9.39 13.12 6.65
CA ASP A 73 -10.42 12.09 6.46
C ASP A 73 -10.42 11.58 5.01
N PHE A 74 -10.25 12.51 4.08
CA PHE A 74 -10.20 12.17 2.65
C PHE A 74 -8.96 11.36 2.29
N GLN A 75 -7.80 11.68 2.87
CA GLN A 75 -6.58 10.88 2.69
C GLN A 75 -6.81 9.43 3.17
N ASP A 76 -7.50 9.24 4.29
CA ASP A 76 -7.85 7.92 4.80
C ASP A 76 -8.84 7.19 3.88
N GLU A 77 -9.79 7.90 3.30
CA GLU A 77 -10.71 7.33 2.31
C GLU A 77 -9.98 6.91 1.03
N VAL A 78 -9.07 7.75 0.50
CA VAL A 78 -8.22 7.39 -0.64
C VAL A 78 -7.33 6.19 -0.30
N TRP A 79 -6.74 6.14 0.90
CA TRP A 79 -5.96 4.99 1.33
C TRP A 79 -6.78 3.70 1.33
N LEU A 80 -8.04 3.74 1.78
CA LEU A 80 -8.93 2.59 1.69
C LEU A 80 -9.17 2.17 0.22
N GLN A 81 -9.43 3.13 -0.67
CA GLN A 81 -9.62 2.85 -2.10
C GLN A 81 -8.33 2.28 -2.73
N ARG A 82 -7.16 2.79 -2.38
CA ARG A 82 -5.87 2.23 -2.82
C ARG A 82 -5.69 0.77 -2.39
N ARG A 83 -6.02 0.44 -1.15
CA ARG A 83 -5.93 -0.94 -0.64
C ARG A 83 -6.84 -1.90 -1.39
N MET A 84 -8.03 -1.46 -1.79
CA MET A 84 -8.96 -2.27 -2.58
C MET A 84 -8.52 -2.38 -4.03
N GLU A 85 -8.12 -1.26 -4.64
CA GLU A 85 -7.78 -1.20 -6.06
C GLU A 85 -6.44 -1.87 -6.38
N LEU A 86 -5.44 -1.64 -5.55
CA LEU A 86 -4.06 -2.12 -5.73
C LEU A 86 -3.76 -3.37 -4.88
N TRP A 87 -4.81 -4.12 -4.52
CA TRP A 87 -4.65 -5.31 -3.71
C TRP A 87 -3.76 -6.35 -4.39
N GLY A 88 -2.76 -6.86 -3.65
CA GLY A 88 -1.80 -7.86 -4.15
C GLY A 88 -0.64 -7.28 -4.98
N GLU A 89 -0.56 -5.94 -5.16
CA GLU A 89 0.48 -5.29 -5.95
C GLU A 89 1.67 -4.76 -5.11
N GLY A 90 1.71 -5.04 -3.81
CA GLY A 90 2.83 -4.69 -2.93
C GLY A 90 2.81 -3.27 -2.34
N PHE A 91 1.84 -2.42 -2.70
CA PHE A 91 1.81 -1.02 -2.28
C PHE A 91 1.46 -0.79 -0.80
N SER A 92 0.82 -1.76 -0.14
CA SER A 92 0.29 -1.56 1.22
C SER A 92 1.35 -1.16 2.25
N LEU A 93 2.56 -1.73 2.19
CA LEU A 93 3.63 -1.36 3.12
C LEU A 93 4.09 0.08 2.91
N PHE A 94 4.27 0.50 1.66
CA PHE A 94 4.67 1.87 1.34
C PHE A 94 3.62 2.89 1.78
N ASP A 95 2.33 2.59 1.59
CA ASP A 95 1.25 3.46 2.05
C ASP A 95 1.20 3.54 3.59
N ILE A 96 1.38 2.43 4.31
CA ILE A 96 1.45 2.38 5.77
C ILE A 96 2.58 3.27 6.28
N LEU A 97 3.77 3.17 5.68
CA LEU A 97 4.94 3.95 6.09
C LEU A 97 4.76 5.44 5.80
N ARG A 98 4.39 5.82 4.57
CA ARG A 98 4.25 7.23 4.19
C ARG A 98 3.11 7.94 4.93
N LEU A 99 2.02 7.24 5.23
CA LEU A 99 0.86 7.77 5.93
C LEU A 99 0.95 7.60 7.46
N LYS A 100 2.04 7.00 7.95
CA LYS A 100 2.27 6.72 9.37
C LYS A 100 1.11 5.99 10.02
N LYS A 101 0.62 4.93 9.36
CA LYS A 101 -0.53 4.16 9.83
C LYS A 101 -0.08 2.97 10.69
N PRO A 102 -0.85 2.63 11.75
CA PRO A 102 -0.62 1.40 12.49
C PRO A 102 -1.01 0.17 11.66
N VAL A 103 -0.38 -0.96 11.95
CA VAL A 103 -0.80 -2.27 11.45
C VAL A 103 -1.69 -2.93 12.50
N VAL A 104 -2.95 -3.20 12.16
CA VAL A 104 -3.93 -3.82 13.04
C VAL A 104 -4.29 -5.19 12.50
N ARG A 105 -3.90 -6.26 13.21
CA ARG A 105 -4.18 -7.65 12.84
C ARG A 105 -4.95 -8.42 13.91
N LYS A 106 -5.04 -7.93 15.14
CA LYS A 106 -5.85 -8.56 16.20
C LYS A 106 -7.32 -8.53 15.84
N ASN A 107 -8.04 -9.59 16.18
CA ASN A 107 -9.47 -9.77 15.89
C ASN A 107 -9.80 -9.74 14.38
N THR A 108 -8.89 -10.25 13.55
CA THR A 108 -9.08 -10.42 12.12
C THR A 108 -9.12 -11.90 11.77
N ASN A 109 -9.27 -12.22 10.49
CA ASN A 109 -9.23 -13.60 9.99
C ASN A 109 -7.81 -14.11 9.68
N TYR A 110 -6.76 -13.42 10.15
CA TYR A 110 -5.40 -13.91 10.07
C TYR A 110 -5.18 -15.10 10.99
N ASP A 111 -4.19 -15.92 10.67
CA ASP A 111 -3.73 -16.98 11.56
C ASP A 111 -3.35 -16.40 12.94
N PRO A 112 -3.73 -17.06 14.06
CA PRO A 112 -3.42 -16.56 15.40
C PRO A 112 -1.96 -16.22 15.65
N SER A 113 -1.03 -16.91 15.01
CA SER A 113 0.43 -16.67 15.15
C SER A 113 0.89 -15.32 14.57
N VAL A 114 0.06 -14.67 13.75
CA VAL A 114 0.35 -13.37 13.13
C VAL A 114 -0.67 -12.28 13.49
N GLN A 115 -1.55 -12.56 14.44
CA GLN A 115 -2.52 -11.60 14.97
C GLN A 115 -1.90 -10.69 16.02
N TYR A 116 -1.13 -9.72 15.58
CA TYR A 116 -0.58 -8.68 16.44
C TYR A 116 -0.89 -7.28 15.90
N ASN A 117 -0.80 -6.28 16.75
CA ASN A 117 -0.87 -4.89 16.36
C ASN A 117 0.52 -4.27 16.45
N SER A 118 0.85 -3.44 15.47
CA SER A 118 2.05 -2.63 15.48
C SER A 118 1.66 -1.15 15.45
N ALA A 119 2.33 -0.34 16.24
CA ALA A 119 2.15 1.10 16.21
C ALA A 119 2.57 1.69 14.86
N ALA A 120 2.11 2.90 14.58
CA ALA A 120 2.64 3.68 13.47
C ALA A 120 4.16 3.86 13.63
N GLU A 121 4.88 3.80 12.52
CA GLU A 121 6.35 3.97 12.49
C GLU A 121 7.11 2.99 13.41
N ALA A 122 6.52 1.83 13.74
CA ALA A 122 7.19 0.84 14.55
C ALA A 122 8.47 0.33 13.87
N GLN A 123 9.52 0.12 14.64
CA GLN A 123 10.83 -0.31 14.14
C GLN A 123 10.77 -1.59 13.31
N ILE A 124 9.83 -2.50 13.59
CA ILE A 124 9.62 -3.72 12.81
C ILE A 124 9.23 -3.45 11.35
N LEU A 125 8.72 -2.27 11.04
CA LEU A 125 8.34 -1.86 9.69
C LEU A 125 9.51 -1.27 8.89
N ILE A 126 10.67 -1.07 9.54
CA ILE A 126 11.86 -0.47 8.95
C ILE A 126 12.87 -1.57 8.69
N TYR A 127 13.31 -1.69 7.44
CA TYR A 127 14.33 -2.67 7.09
C TYR A 127 15.68 -2.34 7.73
N ARG A 128 16.35 -3.38 8.20
CA ARG A 128 17.72 -3.29 8.65
C ARG A 128 18.67 -3.70 7.53
N ILE A 129 19.89 -3.19 7.59
CA ILE A 129 20.99 -3.69 6.75
C ILE A 129 21.23 -5.15 7.13
N PRO A 130 21.28 -6.08 6.16
CA PRO A 130 21.51 -7.50 6.45
C PRO A 130 22.82 -7.76 7.21
N GLN A 131 22.83 -8.75 8.09
CA GLN A 131 23.98 -9.08 8.91
C GLN A 131 25.21 -9.40 8.06
N CYS A 132 25.04 -10.10 6.95
CA CYS A 132 26.14 -10.42 6.05
C CYS A 132 26.83 -9.16 5.47
N GLU A 133 26.07 -8.10 5.21
CA GLU A 133 26.64 -6.83 4.77
C GLU A 133 27.38 -6.14 5.90
N MET A 134 26.83 -6.15 7.12
CA MET A 134 27.46 -5.59 8.31
C MET A 134 28.81 -6.24 8.63
N GLU A 135 28.94 -7.55 8.39
CA GLU A 135 30.16 -8.32 8.70
C GLU A 135 31.25 -8.19 7.63
N THR A 136 30.88 -7.91 6.38
CA THR A 136 31.80 -7.93 5.26
C THR A 136 32.17 -6.54 4.74
N ASN A 137 31.34 -5.53 4.99
CA ASN A 137 31.57 -4.17 4.52
C ASN A 137 32.23 -3.31 5.60
N SER A 138 33.52 -3.05 5.45
CA SER A 138 34.29 -2.23 6.39
C SER A 138 33.89 -0.74 6.38
N GLY A 139 33.06 -0.30 5.44
CA GLY A 139 32.57 1.09 5.33
C GLY A 139 31.35 1.39 6.17
N ILE A 140 30.75 0.38 6.83
CA ILE A 140 29.56 0.55 7.69
C ILE A 140 29.81 -0.05 9.08
N SER A 141 29.09 0.48 10.08
CA SER A 141 29.16 0.06 11.48
C SER A 141 27.76 -0.18 12.03
N ASP A 142 27.66 -0.77 13.20
CA ASP A 142 26.37 -0.99 13.88
C ASP A 142 25.58 0.30 14.10
N THR A 143 26.25 1.44 14.19
CA THR A 143 25.59 2.75 14.35
C THR A 143 24.89 3.25 13.08
N ASP A 144 25.25 2.69 11.92
CA ASP A 144 24.64 3.03 10.64
C ASP A 144 23.37 2.19 10.38
N ASN A 145 23.16 1.15 11.18
CA ASN A 145 22.00 0.26 11.02
C ASN A 145 20.79 0.78 11.82
N ASN A 146 19.58 0.47 11.32
CA ASN A 146 18.36 0.70 12.07
C ASN A 146 18.34 -0.15 13.36
N PRO A 147 17.75 0.36 14.46
CA PRO A 147 17.63 -0.40 15.70
C PRO A 147 16.96 -1.76 15.50
N ALA A 148 17.37 -2.77 16.23
CA ALA A 148 16.68 -4.06 16.25
C ALA A 148 15.29 -3.90 16.84
N ALA A 149 14.26 -4.23 16.07
CA ALA A 149 12.90 -4.20 16.58
C ALA A 149 12.66 -5.38 17.53
N PRO A 150 12.00 -5.17 18.68
CA PRO A 150 11.52 -6.26 19.49
C PRO A 150 10.48 -7.07 18.69
N GLN A 151 10.46 -8.38 18.89
CA GLN A 151 9.41 -9.21 18.28
C GLN A 151 8.04 -8.78 18.82
N PRO A 152 7.02 -8.70 17.95
CA PRO A 152 5.67 -8.40 18.39
C PRO A 152 5.20 -9.43 19.42
N GLN A 153 4.59 -8.98 20.50
CA GLN A 153 3.94 -9.87 21.45
C GLN A 153 2.57 -10.26 20.88
N LEU A 154 2.33 -11.57 20.82
CA LEU A 154 1.05 -12.15 20.37
C LEU A 154 -0.06 -11.91 21.40
#